data_38d6c0c25ff43f3e9730ae899c6d6619
#
_entry.id   38d6c0c25ff43f3e9730ae899c6d6619
#
_cell.length_a   1.000
_cell.length_b   1.000
_cell.length_c   1.000
_cell.angle_alpha   90.00
_cell.angle_beta   90.00
_cell.angle_gamma   90.00
#
_symmetry.space_group_name_H-M   'P 1'
#
loop_
_entity.id
_entity.type
_entity.pdbx_description
1 polymer ?
#
loop_
_entity_poly.entity_id
_entity_poly.type
_entity_poly.pdbx_seq_one_letter_code
_entity_poly.pdbx_strand_id
1 'polypeptide(L)'
;MKTKLLIIAGLMGVWGLISCEKAEHTLPKLEVVDDVCTKMDDINFMKYCYDNFDVNKDGKVSMAEANAVKEISGFDNSSLLKVVSYAGIEYFSNLEIIRLGTDRWYDTPQVKTMDLSYNKCLASISLIHATHISSLDLRFNNELEYVDMEGCAELTTIYLPKSIESIPASAFSDCVKLSVVDMSQCINLSEIRGGSYSYTFPSNIDVFLIGATVPPKTSNYSMKFEGIKTLKVPTGSVEDYKKSSWKHYALEIKPIEKK
;
A
#
# COMPACT_ATOMS: atom_id res chain seq x y z
N MET A 1 -36.38 37.56 11.47
CA MET A 1 -34.93 37.78 11.32
C MET A 1 -34.21 36.45 11.43
N LYS A 2 -33.68 35.95 10.33
CA LYS A 2 -32.96 34.67 10.25
C LYS A 2 -31.46 34.96 10.31
N THR A 3 -30.81 34.57 11.39
CA THR A 3 -29.39 34.69 11.57
C THR A 3 -28.68 33.51 10.87
N LYS A 4 -27.93 33.83 9.83
CA LYS A 4 -27.07 32.85 9.16
C LYS A 4 -25.79 32.63 9.99
N LEU A 5 -25.57 31.41 10.40
CA LEU A 5 -24.30 30.99 11.03
C LEU A 5 -23.30 30.68 9.92
N LEU A 6 -22.24 31.45 9.84
CA LEU A 6 -21.10 31.24 8.95
C LEU A 6 -20.19 30.21 9.63
N ILE A 7 -20.02 29.05 9.01
CA ILE A 7 -19.00 28.08 9.45
C ILE A 7 -17.72 28.41 8.71
N ILE A 8 -16.75 28.94 9.43
CA ILE A 8 -15.37 29.12 8.95
C ILE A 8 -14.67 27.78 9.12
N ALA A 9 -14.34 27.14 7.99
CA ALA A 9 -13.46 25.97 7.98
C ALA A 9 -12.01 26.42 8.21
N GLY A 10 -11.55 26.28 9.45
CA GLY A 10 -10.15 26.47 9.80
C GLY A 10 -9.37 25.17 9.52
N LEU A 11 -8.43 25.22 8.59
CA LEU A 11 -7.38 24.21 8.44
C LEU A 11 -6.50 24.26 9.70
N MET A 12 -6.58 23.23 10.52
CA MET A 12 -5.50 22.88 11.44
C MET A 12 -5.17 21.41 11.23
N GLY A 13 -3.96 21.19 10.73
CA GLY A 13 -3.38 19.86 10.65
C GLY A 13 -3.25 19.26 12.05
N VAL A 14 -4.06 18.28 12.33
CA VAL A 14 -3.94 17.46 13.53
C VAL A 14 -3.16 16.21 13.16
N TRP A 15 -1.94 16.16 13.61
CA TRP A 15 -1.16 14.95 13.69
C TRP A 15 -1.80 14.02 14.73
N GLY A 16 -2.82 13.29 14.30
CA GLY A 16 -3.46 12.24 15.08
C GLY A 16 -2.76 10.92 14.81
N LEU A 17 -1.77 10.58 15.63
CA LEU A 17 -1.30 9.20 15.73
C LEU A 17 -2.44 8.40 16.35
N ILE A 18 -3.16 7.63 15.55
CA ILE A 18 -4.28 6.83 16.02
C ILE A 18 -3.73 5.60 16.75
N SER A 19 -4.03 5.53 18.04
CA SER A 19 -3.83 4.38 18.92
C SER A 19 -4.50 3.13 18.36
N CYS A 20 -3.75 2.03 18.32
CA CYS A 20 -4.27 0.72 18.03
C CYS A 20 -4.98 0.17 19.28
N GLU A 21 -6.22 0.55 19.52
CA GLU A 21 -7.16 -0.11 20.42
C GLU A 21 -8.43 -0.43 19.64
N LYS A 22 -8.69 -1.74 19.49
CA LYS A 22 -9.98 -2.41 19.24
C LYS A 22 -11.16 -1.54 18.81
N ALA A 23 -11.04 -0.79 17.75
CA ALA A 23 -12.17 -0.50 16.89
C ALA A 23 -11.89 -1.34 15.63
N GLU A 24 -12.62 -2.42 15.46
CA GLU A 24 -12.86 -2.93 14.12
C GLU A 24 -13.45 -1.74 13.38
N HIS A 25 -12.63 -1.04 12.60
CA HIS A 25 -13.10 -0.03 11.67
C HIS A 25 -13.95 -0.79 10.65
N THR A 26 -15.23 -0.92 10.96
CA THR A 26 -16.19 -1.42 9.99
C THR A 26 -16.29 -0.36 8.91
N LEU A 27 -15.75 -0.70 7.73
CA LEU A 27 -15.91 0.16 6.56
C LEU A 27 -17.41 0.37 6.29
N PRO A 28 -17.84 1.56 5.84
CA PRO A 28 -19.20 1.79 5.41
C PRO A 28 -19.61 0.74 4.37
N LYS A 29 -20.89 0.32 4.40
CA LYS A 29 -21.39 -0.58 3.37
C LYS A 29 -21.41 0.14 2.03
N LEU A 30 -20.83 -0.50 1.00
CA LEU A 30 -20.89 0.04 -0.35
C LEU A 30 -22.35 0.09 -0.86
N GLU A 31 -22.68 1.14 -1.58
CA GLU A 31 -23.95 1.28 -2.28
C GLU A 31 -24.03 0.23 -3.38
N VAL A 32 -25.20 -0.42 -3.51
CA VAL A 32 -25.46 -1.31 -4.64
C VAL A 32 -25.85 -0.47 -5.84
N VAL A 33 -25.12 -0.62 -6.93
CA VAL A 33 -25.33 0.13 -8.17
C VAL A 33 -25.59 -0.82 -9.34
N ASP A 34 -26.35 -0.34 -10.35
CA ASP A 34 -26.60 -1.12 -11.56
C ASP A 34 -25.35 -1.21 -12.44
N ASP A 35 -24.53 -0.16 -12.40
CA ASP A 35 -23.30 -0.03 -13.16
C ASP A 35 -22.20 0.55 -12.26
N VAL A 36 -21.20 -0.24 -11.91
CA VAL A 36 -20.08 0.21 -11.05
C VAL A 36 -19.23 1.28 -11.72
N CYS A 37 -19.19 1.33 -13.06
CA CYS A 37 -18.44 2.33 -13.78
C CYS A 37 -18.96 3.75 -13.58
N THR A 38 -20.23 3.93 -13.19
CA THR A 38 -20.79 5.26 -12.86
C THR A 38 -20.17 5.90 -11.63
N LYS A 39 -19.45 5.14 -10.82
CA LYS A 39 -18.73 5.62 -9.63
C LYS A 39 -17.26 5.98 -9.92
N MET A 40 -16.80 5.71 -11.14
CA MET A 40 -15.43 5.99 -11.54
C MET A 40 -15.32 7.44 -12.03
N ASP A 41 -14.23 8.10 -11.64
CA ASP A 41 -13.92 9.48 -12.03
C ASP A 41 -12.84 9.54 -13.13
N ASP A 42 -12.16 8.42 -13.41
CA ASP A 42 -11.14 8.33 -14.46
C ASP A 42 -11.69 7.62 -15.69
N ILE A 43 -11.72 8.36 -16.81
CA ILE A 43 -12.26 7.85 -18.09
C ILE A 43 -11.47 6.66 -18.64
N ASN A 44 -10.16 6.56 -18.37
CA ASN A 44 -9.34 5.45 -18.84
C ASN A 44 -9.65 4.18 -18.02
N PHE A 45 -9.86 4.32 -16.70
CA PHE A 45 -10.27 3.20 -15.86
C PHE A 45 -11.68 2.73 -16.19
N MET A 46 -12.61 3.67 -16.31
CA MET A 46 -14.00 3.40 -16.75
C MET A 46 -14.01 2.63 -18.08
N LYS A 47 -13.29 3.14 -19.09
CA LYS A 47 -13.21 2.49 -20.41
C LYS A 47 -12.61 1.09 -20.31
N TYR A 48 -11.52 0.93 -19.54
CA TYR A 48 -10.93 -0.38 -19.32
C TYR A 48 -11.94 -1.37 -18.73
N CYS A 49 -12.73 -0.94 -17.75
CA CYS A 49 -13.73 -1.80 -17.11
C CYS A 49 -14.83 -2.21 -18.08
N TYR A 50 -15.38 -1.29 -18.88
CA TYR A 50 -16.36 -1.63 -19.93
C TYR A 50 -15.78 -2.58 -20.97
N ASP A 51 -14.56 -2.32 -21.44
CA ASP A 51 -13.94 -3.13 -22.49
C ASP A 51 -13.63 -4.56 -22.05
N ASN A 52 -13.41 -4.80 -20.73
CA ASN A 52 -12.93 -6.09 -20.23
C ASN A 52 -13.92 -6.82 -19.32
N PHE A 53 -14.86 -6.12 -18.68
CA PHE A 53 -15.70 -6.69 -17.63
C PHE A 53 -17.20 -6.65 -17.92
N ASP A 54 -17.67 -5.90 -18.92
CA ASP A 54 -19.03 -5.98 -19.46
C ASP A 54 -19.15 -7.25 -20.31
N VAL A 55 -19.42 -8.38 -19.64
CA VAL A 55 -19.42 -9.71 -20.27
C VAL A 55 -20.65 -9.92 -21.12
N ASN A 56 -21.80 -9.43 -20.66
CA ASN A 56 -23.10 -9.58 -21.35
C ASN A 56 -23.32 -8.56 -22.47
N LYS A 57 -22.43 -7.53 -22.54
CA LYS A 57 -22.45 -6.43 -23.53
C LYS A 57 -23.71 -5.59 -23.50
N ASP A 58 -24.24 -5.36 -22.29
CA ASP A 58 -25.41 -4.50 -22.11
C ASP A 58 -25.03 -3.01 -21.92
N GLY A 59 -23.73 -2.69 -21.94
CA GLY A 59 -23.18 -1.35 -21.78
C GLY A 59 -23.00 -0.93 -20.33
N LYS A 60 -23.03 -1.89 -19.41
CA LYS A 60 -22.82 -1.68 -17.97
C LYS A 60 -21.81 -2.71 -17.43
N VAL A 61 -21.22 -2.41 -16.29
CA VAL A 61 -20.52 -3.40 -15.46
C VAL A 61 -21.32 -3.55 -14.17
N SER A 62 -22.10 -4.60 -14.10
CA SER A 62 -22.91 -4.93 -12.92
C SER A 62 -22.05 -5.31 -11.72
N MET A 63 -22.65 -5.27 -10.52
CA MET A 63 -22.00 -5.78 -9.29
C MET A 63 -21.58 -7.25 -9.42
N ALA A 64 -22.35 -8.06 -10.18
CA ALA A 64 -22.04 -9.47 -10.39
C ALA A 64 -20.79 -9.64 -11.27
N GLU A 65 -20.67 -8.85 -12.32
CA GLU A 65 -19.50 -8.83 -13.20
C GLU A 65 -18.27 -8.30 -12.48
N ALA A 66 -18.39 -7.18 -11.73
CA ALA A 66 -17.30 -6.66 -10.90
C ALA A 66 -16.81 -7.70 -9.87
N ASN A 67 -17.73 -8.43 -9.23
CA ASN A 67 -17.38 -9.49 -8.28
C ASN A 67 -16.74 -10.73 -8.94
N ALA A 68 -16.87 -10.91 -10.23
CA ALA A 68 -16.23 -12.01 -10.96
C ALA A 68 -14.76 -11.71 -11.29
N VAL A 69 -14.34 -10.44 -11.21
CA VAL A 69 -12.98 -10.02 -11.54
C VAL A 69 -12.02 -10.43 -10.42
N LYS A 70 -10.96 -11.13 -10.79
CA LYS A 70 -9.90 -11.59 -9.91
C LYS A 70 -8.58 -10.85 -10.10
N GLU A 71 -8.37 -10.28 -11.28
CA GLU A 71 -7.12 -9.61 -11.63
C GLU A 71 -7.39 -8.33 -12.43
N ILE A 72 -6.66 -7.27 -12.08
CA ILE A 72 -6.51 -6.06 -12.88
C ILE A 72 -5.03 -5.95 -13.22
N SER A 73 -4.71 -6.09 -14.52
CA SER A 73 -3.32 -6.11 -15.00
C SER A 73 -3.13 -5.13 -16.16
N GLY A 74 -2.12 -4.29 -16.01
CA GLY A 74 -1.67 -3.34 -17.05
C GLY A 74 -0.54 -3.89 -17.92
N PHE A 75 -0.13 -5.16 -17.74
CA PHE A 75 1.05 -5.72 -18.41
C PHE A 75 0.93 -5.68 -19.94
N ASP A 76 -0.27 -5.95 -20.46
CA ASP A 76 -0.57 -5.92 -21.89
C ASP A 76 -1.53 -4.78 -22.28
N ASN A 77 -1.83 -3.87 -21.35
CA ASN A 77 -2.83 -2.83 -21.55
C ASN A 77 -2.31 -1.43 -21.20
N SER A 78 -1.78 -0.74 -22.21
CA SER A 78 -1.24 0.61 -22.05
C SER A 78 -2.27 1.66 -21.60
N SER A 79 -3.59 1.35 -21.66
CA SER A 79 -4.63 2.26 -21.18
C SER A 79 -4.61 2.38 -19.66
N LEU A 80 -4.31 1.30 -18.93
CA LEU A 80 -4.19 1.33 -17.48
C LEU A 80 -3.00 2.17 -16.99
N LEU A 81 -1.95 2.32 -17.79
CA LEU A 81 -0.83 3.20 -17.47
C LEU A 81 -1.25 4.69 -17.40
N LYS A 82 -2.34 5.07 -18.06
CA LYS A 82 -2.85 6.44 -18.08
C LYS A 82 -3.86 6.74 -16.97
N VAL A 83 -4.26 5.74 -16.23
CA VAL A 83 -5.21 5.90 -15.12
C VAL A 83 -4.55 6.67 -13.98
N VAL A 84 -5.19 7.75 -13.55
CA VAL A 84 -4.73 8.62 -12.46
C VAL A 84 -5.45 8.28 -11.16
N SER A 85 -6.74 7.94 -11.24
CA SER A 85 -7.58 7.57 -10.11
C SER A 85 -8.22 6.20 -10.34
N TYR A 86 -8.17 5.37 -9.32
CA TYR A 86 -8.84 4.07 -9.28
C TYR A 86 -10.14 4.11 -8.45
N ALA A 87 -10.79 5.29 -8.31
CA ALA A 87 -12.12 5.36 -7.71
C ALA A 87 -13.09 4.42 -8.45
N GLY A 88 -13.87 3.62 -7.72
CA GLY A 88 -14.67 2.52 -8.25
C GLY A 88 -14.02 1.15 -8.11
N ILE A 89 -12.70 1.06 -7.81
CA ILE A 89 -12.03 -0.22 -7.57
C ILE A 89 -12.59 -0.95 -6.34
N GLU A 90 -13.18 -0.23 -5.40
CA GLU A 90 -13.84 -0.77 -4.20
C GLU A 90 -14.98 -1.74 -4.51
N TYR A 91 -15.57 -1.66 -5.70
CA TYR A 91 -16.64 -2.57 -6.14
C TYR A 91 -16.15 -3.95 -6.58
N PHE A 92 -14.85 -4.10 -6.79
CA PHE A 92 -14.23 -5.39 -7.18
C PHE A 92 -13.85 -6.20 -5.93
N SER A 93 -14.86 -6.63 -5.17
CA SER A 93 -14.68 -7.20 -3.82
C SER A 93 -13.86 -8.50 -3.79
N ASN A 94 -13.84 -9.26 -4.89
CA ASN A 94 -13.09 -10.51 -5.03
C ASN A 94 -11.77 -10.34 -5.78
N LEU A 95 -11.28 -9.10 -5.94
CA LEU A 95 -10.00 -8.82 -6.58
C LEU A 95 -8.85 -9.40 -5.75
N GLU A 96 -8.08 -10.28 -6.38
CA GLU A 96 -6.96 -10.99 -5.76
C GLU A 96 -5.60 -10.41 -6.18
N ILE A 97 -5.54 -9.86 -7.41
CA ILE A 97 -4.27 -9.43 -8.01
C ILE A 97 -4.41 -8.07 -8.67
N ILE A 98 -3.48 -7.18 -8.34
CA ILE A 98 -3.27 -5.90 -9.05
C ILE A 98 -1.83 -5.88 -9.55
N ARG A 99 -1.66 -5.68 -10.87
CA ARG A 99 -0.35 -5.50 -11.51
C ARG A 99 -0.39 -4.29 -12.42
N LEU A 100 0.23 -3.19 -12.00
CA LEU A 100 0.39 -1.98 -12.81
C LEU A 100 1.88 -1.70 -12.99
N GLY A 101 2.24 -1.24 -14.19
CA GLY A 101 3.64 -1.09 -14.57
C GLY A 101 4.23 -2.38 -15.12
N THR A 102 5.37 -2.24 -15.72
CA THR A 102 6.14 -3.33 -16.31
C THR A 102 7.60 -3.18 -15.87
N ASP A 103 8.42 -4.18 -16.15
CA ASP A 103 9.88 -4.09 -16.03
C ASP A 103 10.52 -3.09 -17.01
N ARG A 104 9.70 -2.48 -17.89
CA ARG A 104 10.14 -1.42 -18.80
C ARG A 104 10.11 -0.08 -18.08
N TRP A 105 11.26 0.48 -17.79
CA TRP A 105 11.42 1.74 -17.04
C TRP A 105 10.71 2.98 -17.64
N TYR A 106 10.27 2.91 -18.90
CA TYR A 106 9.50 3.98 -19.57
C TYR A 106 7.98 3.81 -19.47
N ASP A 107 7.48 2.67 -19.04
CA ASP A 107 6.05 2.40 -18.84
C ASP A 107 5.67 2.78 -17.40
N THR A 108 5.48 4.08 -17.14
CA THR A 108 5.19 4.59 -15.81
C THR A 108 3.68 4.74 -15.59
N PRO A 109 3.07 3.96 -14.68
CA PRO A 109 1.67 4.16 -14.29
C PRO A 109 1.47 5.57 -13.70
N GLN A 110 0.41 6.25 -14.12
CA GLN A 110 0.11 7.62 -13.69
C GLN A 110 -0.73 7.68 -12.40
N VAL A 111 -0.92 6.55 -11.73
CA VAL A 111 -1.76 6.44 -10.53
C VAL A 111 -1.28 7.37 -9.43
N LYS A 112 -2.22 8.17 -8.89
CA LYS A 112 -2.01 9.07 -7.76
C LYS A 112 -2.72 8.61 -6.51
N THR A 113 -3.93 8.05 -6.69
CA THR A 113 -4.79 7.63 -5.59
C THR A 113 -5.38 6.27 -5.87
N MET A 114 -5.39 5.43 -4.83
CA MET A 114 -5.98 4.09 -4.87
C MET A 114 -6.42 3.72 -3.46
N ASP A 115 -7.73 3.58 -3.24
CA ASP A 115 -8.28 3.07 -1.99
C ASP A 115 -8.63 1.59 -2.15
N LEU A 116 -7.83 0.74 -1.53
CA LEU A 116 -8.00 -0.73 -1.58
C LEU A 116 -8.66 -1.29 -0.33
N SER A 117 -9.20 -0.44 0.53
CA SER A 117 -9.75 -0.86 1.83
C SER A 117 -10.91 -1.87 1.72
N TYR A 118 -11.61 -1.90 0.59
CA TYR A 118 -12.70 -2.85 0.32
C TYR A 118 -12.26 -4.13 -0.39
N ASN A 119 -11.06 -4.17 -0.98
CA ASN A 119 -10.55 -5.33 -1.72
C ASN A 119 -9.92 -6.36 -0.76
N LYS A 120 -10.76 -7.01 0.04
CA LYS A 120 -10.34 -7.89 1.16
C LYS A 120 -9.64 -9.17 0.70
N CYS A 121 -9.90 -9.60 -0.53
CA CYS A 121 -9.29 -10.80 -1.11
C CYS A 121 -7.94 -10.53 -1.79
N LEU A 122 -7.46 -9.26 -1.75
CA LEU A 122 -6.21 -8.89 -2.41
C LEU A 122 -5.03 -9.64 -1.80
N ALA A 123 -4.40 -10.51 -2.61
CA ALA A 123 -3.26 -11.34 -2.24
C ALA A 123 -1.94 -10.83 -2.81
N SER A 124 -1.99 -10.10 -3.93
CA SER A 124 -0.78 -9.59 -4.59
C SER A 124 -1.01 -8.19 -5.16
N ILE A 125 -0.07 -7.29 -4.88
CA ILE A 125 -0.05 -5.97 -5.49
C ILE A 125 1.35 -5.64 -6.00
N SER A 126 1.43 -5.18 -7.26
CA SER A 126 2.64 -4.68 -7.88
C SER A 126 2.32 -3.37 -8.62
N LEU A 127 2.96 -2.28 -8.20
CA LEU A 127 2.82 -0.94 -8.78
C LEU A 127 4.18 -0.41 -9.27
N ILE A 128 4.93 -1.25 -9.99
CA ILE A 128 6.29 -0.92 -10.44
C ILE A 128 6.28 0.39 -11.23
N HIS A 129 7.18 1.31 -10.87
CA HIS A 129 7.34 2.64 -11.47
C HIS A 129 6.09 3.53 -11.43
N ALA A 130 5.15 3.30 -10.49
CA ALA A 130 4.04 4.22 -10.24
C ALA A 130 4.54 5.49 -9.52
N THR A 131 5.19 6.37 -10.28
CA THR A 131 5.96 7.51 -9.76
C THR A 131 5.12 8.62 -9.13
N HIS A 132 3.79 8.56 -9.22
CA HIS A 132 2.90 9.63 -8.72
C HIS A 132 2.16 9.26 -7.43
N ILE A 133 2.21 7.99 -7.01
CA ILE A 133 1.57 7.58 -5.76
C ILE A 133 2.41 8.05 -4.57
N SER A 134 1.80 8.78 -3.65
CA SER A 134 2.52 9.36 -2.50
C SER A 134 2.35 8.61 -1.20
N SER A 135 1.26 7.86 -1.06
CA SER A 135 0.99 7.00 0.11
C SER A 135 0.10 5.84 -0.27
N LEU A 136 0.24 4.72 0.43
CA LEU A 136 -0.61 3.55 0.23
C LEU A 136 -0.89 2.88 1.59
N ASP A 137 -2.18 2.67 1.88
CA ASP A 137 -2.64 1.99 3.08
C ASP A 137 -3.22 0.61 2.73
N LEU A 138 -2.49 -0.43 3.06
CA LEU A 138 -2.85 -1.82 2.80
C LEU A 138 -3.28 -2.57 4.08
N ARG A 139 -3.44 -1.88 5.22
CA ARG A 139 -3.76 -2.52 6.51
C ARG A 139 -5.06 -3.33 6.51
N PHE A 140 -5.96 -3.05 5.56
CA PHE A 140 -7.23 -3.75 5.43
C PHE A 140 -7.18 -4.99 4.52
N ASN A 141 -6.08 -5.22 3.80
CA ASN A 141 -5.91 -6.32 2.85
C ASN A 141 -5.27 -7.53 3.54
N ASN A 142 -6.05 -8.20 4.40
CA ASN A 142 -5.54 -9.22 5.32
C ASN A 142 -5.15 -10.57 4.66
N GLU A 143 -5.36 -10.70 3.34
CA GLU A 143 -4.90 -11.83 2.53
C GLU A 143 -3.64 -11.48 1.70
N LEU A 144 -3.11 -10.24 1.85
CA LEU A 144 -1.98 -9.77 1.06
C LEU A 144 -0.69 -10.50 1.48
N GLU A 145 -0.08 -11.19 0.53
CA GLU A 145 1.17 -11.95 0.72
C GLU A 145 2.34 -11.34 -0.06
N TYR A 146 2.05 -10.63 -1.14
CA TYR A 146 3.07 -10.07 -2.03
C TYR A 146 2.86 -8.58 -2.27
N VAL A 147 3.93 -7.80 -2.11
CA VAL A 147 3.97 -6.37 -2.37
C VAL A 147 5.23 -6.01 -3.16
N ASP A 148 5.04 -5.24 -4.25
CA ASP A 148 6.14 -4.72 -5.05
C ASP A 148 5.84 -3.28 -5.49
N MET A 149 6.65 -2.35 -5.00
CA MET A 149 6.55 -0.91 -5.22
C MET A 149 7.84 -0.36 -5.82
N GLU A 150 8.64 -1.21 -6.50
CA GLU A 150 9.90 -0.78 -7.09
C GLU A 150 9.72 0.47 -7.95
N GLY A 151 10.55 1.49 -7.74
CA GLY A 151 10.53 2.73 -8.51
C GLY A 151 9.37 3.68 -8.21
N CYS A 152 8.58 3.47 -7.15
CA CYS A 152 7.57 4.43 -6.69
C CYS A 152 8.23 5.66 -6.06
N ALA A 153 8.80 6.54 -6.89
CA ALA A 153 9.70 7.62 -6.46
C ALA A 153 9.04 8.68 -5.55
N GLU A 154 7.73 8.91 -5.68
CA GLU A 154 6.97 9.86 -4.84
C GLU A 154 6.38 9.23 -3.58
N LEU A 155 6.48 7.90 -3.42
CA LEU A 155 5.94 7.20 -2.25
C LEU A 155 6.69 7.66 -0.98
N THR A 156 5.97 8.26 -0.04
CA THR A 156 6.51 8.75 1.24
C THR A 156 6.18 7.84 2.41
N THR A 157 5.03 7.16 2.33
CA THR A 157 4.50 6.34 3.43
C THR A 157 3.82 5.09 2.90
N ILE A 158 4.12 3.96 3.50
CA ILE A 158 3.44 2.67 3.27
C ILE A 158 3.01 2.05 4.59
N TYR A 159 1.78 1.51 4.62
CA TYR A 159 1.22 0.74 5.74
C TYR A 159 0.92 -0.68 5.26
N LEU A 160 1.53 -1.68 5.88
CA LEU A 160 1.40 -3.08 5.49
C LEU A 160 0.50 -3.87 6.46
N PRO A 161 -0.27 -4.87 5.96
CA PRO A 161 -1.19 -5.67 6.75
C PRO A 161 -0.47 -6.76 7.55
N LYS A 162 -1.20 -7.36 8.48
CA LYS A 162 -0.71 -8.44 9.36
C LYS A 162 -0.33 -9.73 8.63
N SER A 163 -0.83 -9.93 7.41
CA SER A 163 -0.58 -11.13 6.60
C SER A 163 0.81 -11.19 6.00
N ILE A 164 1.53 -10.06 5.94
CA ILE A 164 2.88 -10.03 5.39
C ILE A 164 3.86 -10.78 6.31
N GLU A 165 4.40 -11.89 5.80
CA GLU A 165 5.40 -12.72 6.49
C GLU A 165 6.81 -12.53 5.94
N SER A 166 6.93 -12.03 4.71
CA SER A 166 8.22 -11.69 4.10
C SER A 166 8.09 -10.50 3.15
N ILE A 167 9.17 -9.71 3.05
CA ILE A 167 9.31 -8.67 2.05
C ILE A 167 10.20 -9.19 0.93
N PRO A 168 9.72 -9.20 -0.33
CA PRO A 168 10.51 -9.67 -1.46
C PRO A 168 11.70 -8.75 -1.75
N ALA A 169 12.68 -9.31 -2.45
CA ALA A 169 13.83 -8.54 -2.89
C ALA A 169 13.40 -7.37 -3.78
N SER A 170 14.02 -6.23 -3.59
CA SER A 170 13.78 -4.99 -4.35
C SER A 170 12.38 -4.38 -4.22
N ALA A 171 11.51 -4.89 -3.34
CA ALA A 171 10.10 -4.47 -3.23
C ALA A 171 9.89 -2.96 -3.07
N PHE A 172 10.85 -2.23 -2.53
CA PHE A 172 10.81 -0.77 -2.35
C PHE A 172 12.08 -0.11 -2.86
N SER A 173 12.84 -0.77 -3.74
CA SER A 173 14.01 -0.16 -4.36
C SER A 173 13.57 1.06 -5.17
N ASP A 174 14.43 2.07 -5.21
CA ASP A 174 14.17 3.34 -5.89
C ASP A 174 12.91 4.12 -5.44
N CYS A 175 12.30 3.75 -4.30
CA CYS A 175 11.33 4.59 -3.61
C CYS A 175 12.03 5.73 -2.86
N VAL A 176 12.67 6.64 -3.59
CA VAL A 176 13.64 7.61 -3.04
C VAL A 176 13.09 8.58 -1.99
N LYS A 177 11.76 8.79 -1.95
CA LYS A 177 11.07 9.62 -0.96
C LYS A 177 10.47 8.83 0.20
N LEU A 178 10.60 7.51 0.22
CA LEU A 178 9.99 6.69 1.27
C LEU A 178 10.65 6.99 2.62
N SER A 179 9.91 7.63 3.50
CA SER A 179 10.37 8.07 4.81
C SER A 179 9.69 7.37 5.99
N VAL A 180 8.48 6.83 5.77
CA VAL A 180 7.74 6.09 6.79
C VAL A 180 7.33 4.73 6.26
N VAL A 181 7.79 3.68 6.93
CA VAL A 181 7.40 2.28 6.68
C VAL A 181 6.72 1.75 7.93
N ASP A 182 5.42 1.48 7.85
CA ASP A 182 4.66 0.94 8.98
C ASP A 182 4.28 -0.53 8.74
N MET A 183 5.05 -1.41 9.34
CA MET A 183 4.82 -2.85 9.46
C MET A 183 4.50 -3.23 10.91
N SER A 184 3.92 -2.31 11.69
CA SER A 184 3.60 -2.57 13.11
C SER A 184 2.56 -3.68 13.30
N GLN A 185 1.75 -3.95 12.28
CA GLN A 185 0.81 -5.08 12.27
C GLN A 185 1.43 -6.40 11.80
N CYS A 186 2.59 -6.39 11.15
CA CYS A 186 3.25 -7.58 10.60
C CYS A 186 3.95 -8.37 11.71
N ILE A 187 3.15 -8.98 12.60
CA ILE A 187 3.68 -9.71 13.77
C ILE A 187 4.40 -11.01 13.40
N ASN A 188 4.09 -11.57 12.23
CA ASN A 188 4.68 -12.80 11.70
C ASN A 188 5.80 -12.52 10.67
N LEU A 189 6.21 -11.28 10.50
CA LEU A 189 7.29 -10.94 9.58
C LEU A 189 8.57 -11.67 9.99
N SER A 190 9.04 -12.56 9.13
CA SER A 190 10.17 -13.46 9.39
C SER A 190 11.42 -13.11 8.60
N GLU A 191 11.27 -12.47 7.44
CA GLU A 191 12.36 -12.20 6.53
C GLU A 191 12.15 -10.91 5.70
N ILE A 192 13.24 -10.18 5.49
CA ILE A 192 13.34 -9.12 4.46
C ILE A 192 14.47 -9.54 3.52
N ARG A 193 14.11 -9.88 2.29
CA ARG A 193 15.07 -10.35 1.28
C ARG A 193 15.82 -9.18 0.68
N GLY A 194 17.09 -9.36 0.43
CA GLY A 194 17.91 -8.37 -0.29
C GLY A 194 17.86 -8.61 -1.79
N GLY A 195 17.94 -7.53 -2.55
CA GLY A 195 18.08 -7.58 -4.00
C GLY A 195 19.49 -8.06 -4.42
N SER A 196 19.66 -8.34 -5.70
CA SER A 196 20.97 -8.76 -6.24
C SER A 196 21.91 -7.57 -6.49
N TYR A 197 21.35 -6.39 -6.78
CA TYR A 197 22.11 -5.19 -7.18
C TYR A 197 21.60 -3.90 -6.52
N SER A 198 20.45 -3.94 -5.86
CA SER A 198 19.85 -2.79 -5.18
C SER A 198 19.35 -3.18 -3.79
N TYR A 199 19.28 -2.20 -2.90
CA TYR A 199 18.66 -2.41 -1.59
C TYR A 199 17.15 -2.54 -1.72
N THR A 200 16.55 -3.41 -0.92
CA THR A 200 15.08 -3.57 -0.87
C THR A 200 14.39 -2.31 -0.38
N PHE A 201 15.03 -1.57 0.51
CA PHE A 201 14.56 -0.27 0.98
C PHE A 201 15.55 0.83 0.63
N PRO A 202 15.07 2.06 0.36
CA PRO A 202 15.93 3.21 0.16
C PRO A 202 16.71 3.57 1.44
N SER A 203 17.72 4.40 1.31
CA SER A 203 18.35 5.06 2.46
C SER A 203 17.51 6.24 2.93
N ASN A 204 17.72 6.65 4.20
CA ASN A 204 17.10 7.82 4.84
C ASN A 204 15.61 7.63 5.21
N ILE A 205 15.23 6.45 5.67
CA ILE A 205 13.92 6.23 6.28
C ILE A 205 13.91 6.90 7.66
N ASP A 206 12.95 7.82 7.87
CA ASP A 206 12.81 8.52 9.16
C ASP A 206 12.28 7.60 10.24
N VAL A 207 11.22 6.83 9.92
CA VAL A 207 10.57 5.93 10.88
C VAL A 207 10.25 4.59 10.22
N PHE A 208 10.77 3.53 10.82
CA PHE A 208 10.48 2.16 10.43
C PHE A 208 9.85 1.42 11.64
N LEU A 209 8.62 0.96 11.50
CA LEU A 209 7.92 0.22 12.54
C LEU A 209 7.82 -1.26 12.16
N ILE A 210 8.16 -2.15 13.08
CA ILE A 210 8.04 -3.61 12.92
C ILE A 210 7.26 -4.17 14.10
N GLY A 211 6.20 -4.97 13.81
CA GLY A 211 5.39 -5.64 14.82
C GLY A 211 5.95 -6.98 15.30
N ALA A 212 6.86 -7.58 14.56
CA ALA A 212 7.46 -8.86 14.91
C ALA A 212 8.26 -8.77 16.22
N THR A 213 8.02 -9.70 17.14
CA THR A 213 8.75 -9.77 18.42
C THR A 213 10.14 -10.39 18.25
N VAL A 214 10.31 -11.25 17.26
CA VAL A 214 11.61 -11.81 16.85
C VAL A 214 12.13 -10.99 15.68
N PRO A 215 13.38 -10.48 15.74
CA PRO A 215 13.92 -9.70 14.62
C PRO A 215 13.91 -10.50 13.31
N PRO A 216 13.27 -9.99 12.24
CA PRO A 216 13.25 -10.67 10.96
C PRO A 216 14.66 -10.89 10.42
N LYS A 217 14.86 -12.00 9.70
CA LYS A 217 16.11 -12.26 9.00
C LYS A 217 16.32 -11.20 7.91
N THR A 218 17.56 -10.79 7.77
CA THR A 218 17.99 -9.89 6.70
C THR A 218 19.12 -10.55 5.92
N SER A 219 19.21 -10.27 4.64
CA SER A 219 20.29 -10.71 3.76
C SER A 219 21.04 -9.50 3.21
N ASN A 220 22.09 -9.72 2.44
CA ASN A 220 22.80 -8.64 1.74
C ASN A 220 21.82 -7.83 0.89
N TYR A 221 21.97 -6.51 0.90
CA TYR A 221 21.07 -5.58 0.19
C TYR A 221 19.62 -5.54 0.68
N SER A 222 19.28 -6.10 1.85
CA SER A 222 17.95 -5.85 2.46
C SER A 222 17.79 -4.37 2.78
N MET A 223 18.80 -3.78 3.42
CA MET A 223 18.83 -2.35 3.79
C MET A 223 20.24 -1.83 3.74
N LYS A 224 20.38 -0.50 3.57
CA LYS A 224 21.65 0.19 3.73
C LYS A 224 22.01 0.33 5.21
N PHE A 225 23.28 0.22 5.55
CA PHE A 225 23.78 0.55 6.89
C PHE A 225 23.37 1.98 7.27
N GLU A 226 22.84 2.12 8.50
CA GLU A 226 22.35 3.41 9.01
C GLU A 226 21.30 4.09 8.12
N GLY A 227 20.59 3.32 7.30
CA GLY A 227 19.56 3.82 6.41
C GLY A 227 18.25 4.20 7.11
N ILE A 228 18.08 3.82 8.39
CA ILE A 228 16.90 4.08 9.21
C ILE A 228 17.30 5.01 10.36
N LYS A 229 16.62 6.16 10.50
CA LYS A 229 16.84 7.05 11.65
C LYS A 229 16.31 6.43 12.94
N THR A 230 15.02 6.05 12.95
CA THR A 230 14.39 5.44 14.11
C THR A 230 13.67 4.15 13.73
N LEU A 231 14.14 3.03 14.26
CA LEU A 231 13.45 1.74 14.22
C LEU A 231 12.59 1.60 15.46
N LYS A 232 11.28 1.39 15.30
CA LYS A 232 10.35 1.13 16.40
C LYS A 232 9.92 -0.32 16.39
N VAL A 233 10.06 -1.00 17.51
CA VAL A 233 9.79 -2.44 17.69
C VAL A 233 8.95 -2.68 18.94
N PRO A 234 8.33 -3.87 19.13
CA PRO A 234 7.62 -4.18 20.36
C PRO A 234 8.49 -3.95 21.61
N THR A 235 7.90 -3.38 22.66
CA THR A 235 8.63 -2.95 23.88
C THR A 235 9.52 -4.04 24.45
N GLY A 236 9.04 -5.30 24.50
CA GLY A 236 9.80 -6.43 25.03
C GLY A 236 10.94 -6.92 24.13
N SER A 237 11.02 -6.45 22.87
CA SER A 237 11.96 -6.97 21.87
C SER A 237 13.14 -6.03 21.57
N VAL A 238 13.17 -4.85 22.16
CA VAL A 238 14.21 -3.82 21.88
C VAL A 238 15.62 -4.38 22.02
N GLU A 239 15.90 -5.14 23.07
CA GLU A 239 17.24 -5.70 23.31
C GLU A 239 17.60 -6.82 22.34
N ASP A 240 16.62 -7.59 21.84
CA ASP A 240 16.85 -8.62 20.83
C ASP A 240 17.19 -7.98 19.46
N TYR A 241 16.48 -6.90 19.10
CA TYR A 241 16.83 -6.14 17.90
C TYR A 241 18.22 -5.50 17.99
N LYS A 242 18.61 -4.94 19.14
CA LYS A 242 19.95 -4.39 19.36
C LYS A 242 21.07 -5.45 19.29
N LYS A 243 20.77 -6.72 19.56
CA LYS A 243 21.71 -7.84 19.47
C LYS A 243 21.76 -8.45 18.06
N SER A 244 20.77 -8.19 17.22
CA SER A 244 20.65 -8.72 15.86
C SER A 244 21.39 -7.86 14.81
N SER A 245 21.28 -8.24 13.53
CA SER A 245 21.78 -7.44 12.39
C SER A 245 21.14 -6.05 12.30
N TRP A 246 19.95 -5.87 12.85
CA TRP A 246 19.18 -4.63 12.82
C TRP A 246 19.90 -3.43 13.45
N LYS A 247 20.79 -3.67 14.42
CA LYS A 247 21.64 -2.63 15.01
C LYS A 247 22.53 -1.89 13.99
N HIS A 248 22.78 -2.48 12.83
CA HIS A 248 23.62 -1.89 11.79
C HIS A 248 22.78 -1.05 10.78
N TYR A 249 21.46 -1.24 10.77
CA TYR A 249 20.57 -0.56 9.83
C TYR A 249 19.94 0.71 10.42
N ALA A 250 19.79 0.77 11.73
CA ALA A 250 19.12 1.87 12.42
C ALA A 250 20.10 2.65 13.32
N LEU A 251 19.98 4.01 13.28
CA LEU A 251 20.73 4.87 14.21
C LEU A 251 20.18 4.75 15.64
N GLU A 252 18.88 4.49 15.77
CA GLU A 252 18.21 4.37 17.04
C GLU A 252 17.16 3.26 17.01
N ILE A 253 17.10 2.42 18.06
CA ILE A 253 16.07 1.38 18.24
C ILE A 253 15.28 1.69 19.50
N LYS A 254 13.98 1.92 19.33
CA LYS A 254 13.04 2.32 20.40
C LYS A 254 11.84 1.38 20.49
N PRO A 255 11.14 1.36 21.63
CA PRO A 255 9.84 0.69 21.71
C PRO A 255 8.78 1.41 20.88
N ILE A 256 7.80 0.65 20.36
CA ILE A 256 6.53 1.19 19.93
C ILE A 256 5.80 1.67 21.18
N GLU A 257 5.54 2.96 21.28
CA GLU A 257 4.80 3.54 22.38
C GLU A 257 3.35 3.06 22.33
N LYS A 258 2.86 2.47 23.41
CA LYS A 258 1.42 2.25 23.60
C LYS A 258 0.80 3.62 23.84
N LYS A 259 -0.09 4.02 22.96
CA LYS A 259 -0.97 5.16 23.20
C LYS A 259 -2.11 4.74 24.13
#